data_83d47bb4ffcee6d1d9ce4ac278e18aee
#
_entry.id   83d47bb4ffcee6d1d9ce4ac278e18aee
#
_cell.length_a   1.000
_cell.length_b   1.000
_cell.length_c   1.000
_cell.angle_alpha   90.00
_cell.angle_beta   90.00
_cell.angle_gamma   90.00
#
_symmetry.space_group_name_H-M   'P 1'
#
loop_
_entity.id
_entity.type
_entity.pdbx_description
1 polymer ?
#
loop_
_entity_poly.entity_id
_entity_poly.type
_entity_poly.pdbx_seq_one_letter_code
_entity_poly.pdbx_strand_id
1 'polypeptide(L)'
;MRAIAILASLMLVAAACGGSTTPPAATSAPTTAASAAPTADPVAAFYRGKTVKIIVGYTAGGGYDTYARTLAAHIGKHIPGNPTVIVENMDGAGSIKALNYIYNAAPKDGTVFGTFGRGLPEAELRGDEGVQFKSRELNWIGSLNEEVSVCVVRSDSPVKTFEDAQKQTVTVGATGPNDDTGFFPRVLNTLAGTKFDLKIGYPGGNDVLLAMERGEVQGRCGWSWSSVVSTRKQWLDTKYVTILTQMSLNKHPDIPKEVPLATQYVKDPNDKLILEVIFARQAIGRPYAAPPGIPAERVKALQDAFEKTYKDPAFIADADKAKQEMNARNAVEVRQVIDKIFSTPATLVARLKQIAGE
;
A
#
# COMPACT_ATOMS: atom_id res chain seq x y z
N MET A 1 -22.72 -64.86 22.22
CA MET A 1 -22.21 -66.13 22.73
C MET A 1 -21.05 -65.88 23.65
N ARG A 2 -21.24 -66.29 24.92
CA ARG A 2 -20.26 -66.66 25.94
C ARG A 2 -19.23 -65.62 26.33
N ALA A 3 -19.27 -64.96 27.47
CA ALA A 3 -19.52 -65.37 28.88
C ALA A 3 -18.25 -65.80 29.62
N ILE A 4 -18.09 -65.15 30.84
CA ILE A 4 -17.69 -65.77 32.13
C ILE A 4 -16.16 -65.81 32.35
N ALA A 5 -15.55 -65.57 33.52
CA ALA A 5 -15.96 -65.36 34.92
C ALA A 5 -14.70 -64.88 35.70
N ILE A 6 -14.81 -64.05 36.73
CA ILE A 6 -14.85 -64.27 38.14
C ILE A 6 -13.68 -65.13 38.70
N LEU A 7 -12.88 -64.63 39.64
CA LEU A 7 -12.78 -65.16 40.99
C LEU A 7 -12.03 -64.24 41.96
N ALA A 8 -12.61 -64.06 43.12
CA ALA A 8 -12.14 -63.41 44.32
C ALA A 8 -11.47 -64.44 45.25
N SER A 9 -10.67 -64.00 46.22
CA SER A 9 -10.40 -64.62 47.54
C SER A 9 -9.43 -63.70 48.27
N LEU A 10 -9.66 -63.09 49.29
CA LEU A 10 -10.10 -63.19 50.67
C LEU A 10 -9.06 -63.81 51.62
N MET A 11 -8.88 -63.13 52.77
CA MET A 11 -8.39 -63.49 54.11
C MET A 11 -6.88 -63.52 54.36
N LEU A 12 -6.31 -63.17 55.55
CA LEU A 12 -6.79 -62.93 56.89
C LEU A 12 -5.63 -62.29 57.75
N VAL A 13 -5.94 -61.35 58.55
CA VAL A 13 -5.53 -60.99 59.96
C VAL A 13 -4.31 -61.65 60.63
N ALA A 14 -3.43 -60.85 61.18
CA ALA A 14 -2.94 -61.04 62.57
C ALA A 14 -2.40 -59.73 63.18
N ALA A 15 -2.88 -59.38 64.33
CA ALA A 15 -2.44 -58.31 65.21
C ALA A 15 -1.22 -58.73 66.04
N ALA A 16 -0.37 -57.79 66.42
CA ALA A 16 0.25 -57.66 67.80
C ALA A 16 1.15 -56.43 67.97
N CYS A 17 0.77 -55.65 68.94
CA CYS A 17 1.52 -54.91 69.98
C CYS A 17 2.83 -54.19 69.72
N GLY A 18 2.80 -52.85 69.97
CA GLY A 18 3.59 -52.22 71.00
C GLY A 18 4.94 -51.65 70.60
N GLY A 19 5.03 -50.33 70.54
CA GLY A 19 6.32 -49.66 70.58
C GLY A 19 6.18 -48.13 70.22
N SER A 20 6.10 -47.31 71.23
CA SER A 20 6.16 -45.85 71.11
C SER A 20 7.53 -45.41 70.57
N THR A 21 7.58 -44.85 69.38
CA THR A 21 8.74 -44.08 68.99
C THR A 21 8.25 -42.81 68.27
N THR A 22 8.78 -41.71 68.65
CA THR A 22 8.61 -40.35 68.19
C THR A 22 8.68 -40.26 66.69
N PRO A 23 7.78 -39.55 65.92
CA PRO A 23 7.89 -39.42 64.49
C PRO A 23 9.05 -38.49 64.13
N PRO A 24 9.89 -38.86 63.17
CA PRO A 24 10.85 -37.92 62.54
C PRO A 24 10.13 -36.87 61.76
N ALA A 25 10.63 -35.65 61.84
CA ALA A 25 10.13 -34.49 61.09
C ALA A 25 9.98 -34.79 59.59
N ALA A 26 8.80 -34.55 59.08
CA ALA A 26 8.53 -34.64 57.65
C ALA A 26 9.39 -33.62 56.90
N THR A 27 10.37 -34.10 56.17
CA THR A 27 11.12 -33.33 55.18
C THR A 27 10.16 -33.01 54.03
N SER A 28 9.74 -31.76 53.97
CA SER A 28 8.97 -31.23 52.82
C SER A 28 9.80 -31.40 51.55
N ALA A 29 9.37 -32.27 50.65
CA ALA A 29 9.90 -32.37 49.31
C ALA A 29 9.75 -30.99 48.60
N PRO A 30 10.76 -30.54 47.84
CA PRO A 30 10.65 -29.30 47.07
C PRO A 30 9.53 -29.48 46.05
N THR A 31 8.49 -28.68 46.17
CA THR A 31 7.46 -28.52 45.16
C THR A 31 8.17 -27.97 43.91
N THR A 32 8.43 -28.80 42.93
CA THR A 32 8.85 -28.37 41.59
C THR A 32 7.75 -27.48 41.05
N ALA A 33 8.01 -26.18 41.03
CA ALA A 33 7.16 -25.24 40.33
C ALA A 33 7.05 -25.71 38.88
N ALA A 34 5.86 -26.13 38.50
CA ALA A 34 5.56 -26.45 37.11
C ALA A 34 5.89 -25.21 36.30
N SER A 35 6.93 -25.29 35.47
CA SER A 35 7.26 -24.29 34.49
C SER A 35 6.02 -24.13 33.61
N ALA A 36 5.35 -22.97 33.71
CA ALA A 36 4.22 -22.64 32.86
C ALA A 36 4.69 -22.79 31.42
N ALA A 37 4.08 -23.71 30.67
CA ALA A 37 4.32 -23.84 29.25
C ALA A 37 4.12 -22.46 28.62
N PRO A 38 5.00 -22.02 27.68
CA PRO A 38 4.83 -20.73 27.03
C PRO A 38 3.42 -20.68 26.42
N THR A 39 2.61 -19.75 26.90
CA THR A 39 1.27 -19.49 26.34
C THR A 39 1.47 -19.21 24.85
N ALA A 40 0.92 -20.08 24.00
CA ALA A 40 1.03 -19.93 22.56
C ALA A 40 0.52 -18.52 22.17
N ASP A 41 1.34 -17.76 21.45
CA ASP A 41 0.95 -16.43 20.93
C ASP A 41 -0.36 -16.57 20.14
N PRO A 42 -1.48 -15.96 20.57
CA PRO A 42 -2.78 -16.12 19.93
C PRO A 42 -2.78 -15.56 18.49
N VAL A 43 -1.94 -14.56 18.20
CA VAL A 43 -1.79 -14.02 16.85
C VAL A 43 -1.08 -15.04 15.95
N ALA A 44 -0.01 -15.67 16.43
CA ALA A 44 0.68 -16.73 15.71
C ALA A 44 -0.22 -17.96 15.49
N ALA A 45 -1.03 -18.33 16.48
CA ALA A 45 -2.00 -19.42 16.36
C ALA A 45 -3.06 -19.11 15.29
N PHE A 46 -3.51 -17.85 15.23
CA PHE A 46 -4.50 -17.41 14.22
C PHE A 46 -3.93 -17.48 12.79
N TYR A 47 -2.73 -16.98 12.53
CA TYR A 47 -2.17 -16.92 11.18
C TYR A 47 -1.58 -18.24 10.68
N ARG A 48 -1.29 -19.20 11.55
CA ARG A 48 -0.70 -20.48 11.17
C ARG A 48 -1.58 -21.22 10.15
N GLY A 49 -0.99 -21.56 8.99
CA GLY A 49 -1.67 -22.25 7.90
C GLY A 49 -2.70 -21.41 7.14
N LYS A 50 -2.81 -20.10 7.44
CA LYS A 50 -3.68 -19.20 6.68
C LYS A 50 -3.00 -18.62 5.45
N THR A 51 -3.82 -18.12 4.55
CA THR A 51 -3.39 -17.26 3.44
C THR A 51 -3.81 -15.82 3.73
N VAL A 52 -2.85 -14.91 3.65
CA VAL A 52 -3.07 -13.47 3.69
C VAL A 52 -3.07 -12.93 2.26
N LYS A 53 -4.03 -12.08 1.92
CA LYS A 53 -4.16 -11.50 0.58
C LYS A 53 -3.76 -10.03 0.58
N ILE A 54 -2.95 -9.65 -0.41
CA ILE A 54 -2.68 -8.25 -0.74
C ILE A 54 -3.51 -7.90 -1.97
N ILE A 55 -4.54 -7.07 -1.79
CA ILE A 55 -5.36 -6.56 -2.90
C ILE A 55 -4.63 -5.41 -3.56
N VAL A 56 -4.46 -5.45 -4.89
CA VAL A 56 -3.84 -4.39 -5.68
C VAL A 56 -4.88 -3.73 -6.57
N GLY A 57 -5.08 -2.43 -6.43
CA GLY A 57 -6.13 -1.67 -7.11
C GLY A 57 -5.89 -1.43 -8.61
N TYR A 58 -4.94 -2.13 -9.24
CA TYR A 58 -4.56 -1.98 -10.65
C TYR A 58 -4.23 -3.34 -11.26
N THR A 59 -4.15 -3.40 -12.60
CA THR A 59 -3.74 -4.61 -13.33
C THR A 59 -2.31 -5.04 -13.02
N ALA A 60 -2.02 -6.31 -13.29
CA ALA A 60 -0.71 -6.90 -13.08
C ALA A 60 0.40 -6.22 -13.94
N GLY A 61 1.63 -6.24 -13.45
CA GLY A 61 2.82 -5.72 -14.12
C GLY A 61 3.02 -4.20 -14.02
N GLY A 62 2.09 -3.45 -13.42
CA GLY A 62 2.26 -2.04 -13.10
C GLY A 62 3.04 -1.84 -11.79
N GLY A 63 3.46 -0.58 -11.50
CA GLY A 63 4.28 -0.30 -10.31
C GLY A 63 3.67 -0.72 -8.99
N TYR A 64 2.36 -0.53 -8.76
CA TYR A 64 1.69 -1.01 -7.54
C TYR A 64 1.74 -2.54 -7.41
N ASP A 65 1.54 -3.26 -8.52
CA ASP A 65 1.58 -4.72 -8.54
C ASP A 65 2.98 -5.28 -8.29
N THR A 66 4.01 -4.70 -8.93
CA THR A 66 5.39 -5.16 -8.75
C THR A 66 5.87 -4.95 -7.32
N TYR A 67 5.61 -3.79 -6.70
CA TYR A 67 5.91 -3.55 -5.29
C TYR A 67 5.16 -4.49 -4.35
N ALA A 68 3.87 -4.76 -4.63
CA ALA A 68 3.08 -5.69 -3.82
C ALA A 68 3.60 -7.13 -3.89
N ARG A 69 4.08 -7.57 -5.06
CA ARG A 69 4.67 -8.92 -5.23
C ARG A 69 6.01 -9.04 -4.50
N THR A 70 6.87 -8.02 -4.58
CA THR A 70 8.12 -8.00 -3.80
C THR A 70 7.80 -8.04 -2.30
N LEU A 71 6.82 -7.25 -1.82
CA LEU A 71 6.39 -7.31 -0.42
C LEU A 71 5.84 -8.69 -0.04
N ALA A 72 4.97 -9.27 -0.86
CA ALA A 72 4.34 -10.56 -0.59
C ALA A 72 5.35 -11.70 -0.46
N ALA A 73 6.44 -11.66 -1.23
CA ALA A 73 7.50 -12.67 -1.18
C ALA A 73 8.25 -12.71 0.17
N HIS A 74 8.22 -11.62 0.93
CA HIS A 74 9.00 -11.49 2.15
C HIS A 74 8.19 -11.30 3.42
N ILE A 75 7.03 -10.62 3.37
CA ILE A 75 6.29 -10.22 4.57
C ILE A 75 5.78 -11.40 5.40
N GLY A 76 5.45 -12.52 4.74
CA GLY A 76 4.87 -13.69 5.41
C GLY A 76 5.73 -14.24 6.53
N LYS A 77 7.05 -14.26 6.38
CA LYS A 77 8.01 -14.72 7.42
C LYS A 77 8.10 -13.80 8.64
N HIS A 78 7.61 -12.56 8.52
CA HIS A 78 7.59 -11.57 9.60
C HIS A 78 6.23 -11.48 10.29
N ILE A 79 5.16 -12.04 9.71
CA ILE A 79 3.86 -12.15 10.36
C ILE A 79 3.91 -13.35 11.33
N PRO A 80 3.53 -13.19 12.62
CA PRO A 80 3.47 -14.32 13.55
C PRO A 80 2.65 -15.48 12.97
N GLY A 81 3.18 -16.71 13.04
CA GLY A 81 2.53 -17.89 12.44
C GLY A 81 2.92 -18.18 10.99
N ASN A 82 3.70 -17.31 10.35
CA ASN A 82 4.26 -17.47 9.00
C ASN A 82 3.22 -17.86 7.93
N PRO A 83 2.14 -17.08 7.74
CA PRO A 83 1.14 -17.38 6.72
C PRO A 83 1.72 -17.27 5.31
N THR A 84 1.08 -17.97 4.37
CA THR A 84 1.31 -17.70 2.96
C THR A 84 0.74 -16.34 2.58
N VAL A 85 1.47 -15.53 1.81
CA VAL A 85 0.99 -14.23 1.33
C VAL A 85 0.87 -14.27 -0.19
N ILE A 86 -0.28 -13.87 -0.72
CA ILE A 86 -0.55 -13.83 -2.17
C ILE A 86 -1.03 -12.44 -2.59
N VAL A 87 -0.83 -12.12 -3.87
CA VAL A 87 -1.31 -10.87 -4.49
C VAL A 87 -2.50 -11.17 -5.38
N GLU A 88 -3.56 -10.36 -5.24
CA GLU A 88 -4.77 -10.43 -6.05
C GLU A 88 -5.06 -9.04 -6.64
N ASN A 89 -5.18 -8.94 -7.97
CA ASN A 89 -5.45 -7.67 -8.63
C ASN A 89 -6.97 -7.42 -8.70
N MET A 90 -7.38 -6.19 -8.37
CA MET A 90 -8.77 -5.72 -8.39
C MET A 90 -8.81 -4.31 -8.98
N ASP A 91 -8.62 -4.21 -10.28
CA ASP A 91 -8.64 -2.95 -11.01
C ASP A 91 -10.03 -2.32 -11.12
N GLY A 92 -10.08 -1.04 -11.42
CA GLY A 92 -11.30 -0.29 -11.70
C GLY A 92 -11.36 1.07 -11.03
N ALA A 93 -11.86 2.07 -11.78
CA ALA A 93 -12.08 3.45 -11.35
C ALA A 93 -10.87 4.09 -10.65
N GLY A 94 -9.65 3.92 -11.20
CA GLY A 94 -8.44 4.46 -10.57
C GLY A 94 -8.16 3.87 -9.17
N SER A 95 -8.50 2.60 -8.96
CA SER A 95 -8.42 1.83 -7.71
C SER A 95 -9.50 2.12 -6.64
N ILE A 96 -10.49 2.98 -6.91
CA ILE A 96 -11.64 3.20 -6.00
C ILE A 96 -12.35 1.87 -5.69
N LYS A 97 -12.55 1.01 -6.71
CA LYS A 97 -13.17 -0.32 -6.54
C LYS A 97 -12.45 -1.16 -5.48
N ALA A 98 -11.13 -1.23 -5.55
CA ALA A 98 -10.33 -2.00 -4.59
C ALA A 98 -10.43 -1.44 -3.17
N LEU A 99 -10.34 -0.12 -3.00
CA LEU A 99 -10.42 0.49 -1.68
C LEU A 99 -11.83 0.41 -1.08
N ASN A 100 -12.87 0.55 -1.89
CA ASN A 100 -14.25 0.29 -1.47
C ASN A 100 -14.43 -1.16 -1.00
N TYR A 101 -13.86 -2.14 -1.72
CA TYR A 101 -13.87 -3.55 -1.31
C TYR A 101 -13.14 -3.73 0.03
N ILE A 102 -11.91 -3.21 0.16
CA ILE A 102 -11.12 -3.30 1.38
C ILE A 102 -11.89 -2.72 2.56
N TYR A 103 -12.51 -1.57 2.40
CA TYR A 103 -13.21 -0.88 3.49
C TYR A 103 -14.52 -1.57 3.90
N ASN A 104 -15.34 -1.97 2.91
CA ASN A 104 -16.72 -2.41 3.15
C ASN A 104 -16.89 -3.93 3.20
N ALA A 105 -16.17 -4.69 2.37
CA ALA A 105 -16.47 -6.10 2.08
C ALA A 105 -15.35 -7.08 2.45
N ALA A 106 -14.10 -6.63 2.59
CA ALA A 106 -13.00 -7.51 2.94
C ALA A 106 -13.17 -8.07 4.37
N PRO A 107 -12.70 -9.31 4.64
CA PRO A 107 -12.68 -9.87 5.98
C PRO A 107 -11.99 -8.94 6.98
N LYS A 108 -12.66 -8.69 8.12
CA LYS A 108 -12.15 -7.82 9.19
C LYS A 108 -11.37 -8.61 10.24
N ASP A 109 -10.58 -9.58 9.79
CA ASP A 109 -9.86 -10.51 10.65
C ASP A 109 -8.33 -10.41 10.54
N GLY A 110 -7.82 -9.58 9.64
CA GLY A 110 -6.39 -9.41 9.39
C GLY A 110 -5.83 -10.26 8.26
N THR A 111 -6.66 -11.06 7.57
CA THR A 111 -6.22 -11.89 6.42
C THR A 111 -6.23 -11.14 5.08
N VAL A 112 -6.71 -9.89 5.05
CA VAL A 112 -6.74 -9.06 3.85
C VAL A 112 -6.24 -7.65 4.16
N PHE A 113 -5.35 -7.15 3.35
CA PHE A 113 -4.99 -5.73 3.24
C PHE A 113 -4.68 -5.41 1.78
N GLY A 114 -4.42 -4.16 1.44
CA GLY A 114 -4.16 -3.84 0.05
C GLY A 114 -3.40 -2.54 -0.18
N THR A 115 -3.07 -2.32 -1.45
CA THR A 115 -2.44 -1.12 -1.97
C THR A 115 -3.27 -0.54 -3.11
N PHE A 116 -3.36 0.76 -3.16
CA PHE A 116 -4.25 1.52 -4.04
C PHE A 116 -3.68 2.90 -4.33
N GLY A 117 -4.34 3.66 -5.19
CA GLY A 117 -3.91 5.00 -5.57
C GLY A 117 -3.72 5.93 -4.37
N ARG A 118 -2.53 6.49 -4.21
CA ARG A 118 -2.18 7.38 -3.08
C ARG A 118 -3.03 8.65 -3.00
N GLY A 119 -3.71 9.02 -4.09
CA GLY A 119 -4.62 10.16 -4.15
C GLY A 119 -6.05 9.90 -3.63
N LEU A 120 -6.39 8.66 -3.26
CA LEU A 120 -7.74 8.32 -2.82
C LEU A 120 -8.18 9.01 -1.52
N PRO A 121 -7.32 9.28 -0.52
CA PRO A 121 -7.70 10.10 0.62
C PRO A 121 -8.14 11.52 0.23
N GLU A 122 -7.51 12.11 -0.79
CA GLU A 122 -7.95 13.42 -1.29
C GLU A 122 -9.23 13.32 -2.12
N ALA A 123 -9.45 12.21 -2.85
CA ALA A 123 -10.71 11.94 -3.53
C ALA A 123 -11.88 11.90 -2.54
N GLU A 124 -11.68 11.25 -1.37
CA GLU A 124 -12.65 11.30 -0.27
C GLU A 124 -12.85 12.73 0.25
N LEU A 125 -11.76 13.49 0.47
CA LEU A 125 -11.82 14.86 0.97
C LEU A 125 -12.60 15.78 0.02
N ARG A 126 -12.48 15.58 -1.29
CA ARG A 126 -13.27 16.30 -2.30
C ARG A 126 -14.73 15.83 -2.35
N GLY A 127 -15.02 14.59 -1.94
CA GLY A 127 -16.34 13.97 -2.09
C GLY A 127 -16.57 13.39 -3.48
N ASP A 128 -15.50 12.92 -4.12
CA ASP A 128 -15.53 12.41 -5.49
C ASP A 128 -16.52 11.24 -5.64
N GLU A 129 -17.18 11.16 -6.79
CA GLU A 129 -18.17 10.13 -7.08
C GLU A 129 -17.58 8.70 -6.96
N GLY A 130 -18.37 7.77 -6.44
CA GLY A 130 -18.00 6.37 -6.25
C GLY A 130 -17.16 6.08 -5.02
N VAL A 131 -16.72 7.09 -4.26
CA VAL A 131 -15.98 6.90 -3.00
C VAL A 131 -16.94 6.44 -1.89
N GLN A 132 -16.69 5.25 -1.34
CA GLN A 132 -17.51 4.61 -0.30
C GLN A 132 -16.64 4.15 0.89
N PHE A 133 -15.52 4.77 1.10
CA PHE A 133 -14.58 4.50 2.20
C PHE A 133 -14.32 5.76 2.99
N LYS A 134 -13.75 5.58 4.20
CA LYS A 134 -13.23 6.66 5.03
C LYS A 134 -11.77 6.37 5.37
N SER A 135 -10.87 7.13 4.78
CA SER A 135 -9.42 6.94 4.89
C SER A 135 -8.91 7.04 6.34
N ARG A 136 -9.56 7.85 7.16
CA ARG A 136 -9.21 8.00 8.58
C ARG A 136 -9.65 6.83 9.45
N GLU A 137 -10.56 5.97 8.97
CA GLU A 137 -11.00 4.75 9.66
C GLU A 137 -10.19 3.51 9.27
N LEU A 138 -9.43 3.56 8.17
CA LEU A 138 -8.56 2.46 7.74
C LEU A 138 -7.44 2.18 8.74
N ASN A 139 -7.06 0.92 8.84
CA ASN A 139 -5.84 0.51 9.52
C ASN A 139 -4.65 0.64 8.58
N TRP A 140 -4.00 1.80 8.58
CA TRP A 140 -2.80 2.04 7.77
C TRP A 140 -1.67 1.13 8.25
N ILE A 141 -0.99 0.47 7.30
CA ILE A 141 0.11 -0.48 7.57
C ILE A 141 1.45 0.19 7.32
N GLY A 142 1.57 0.96 6.24
CA GLY A 142 2.78 1.68 5.87
C GLY A 142 2.75 2.11 4.41
N SER A 143 3.88 2.63 3.93
CA SER A 143 4.16 2.92 2.52
C SER A 143 5.58 2.51 2.18
N LEU A 144 5.83 1.93 1.00
CA LEU A 144 7.16 1.43 0.65
C LEU A 144 8.10 2.51 0.09
N ASN A 145 7.57 3.63 -0.42
CA ASN A 145 8.41 4.71 -0.93
C ASN A 145 7.75 6.09 -0.83
N GLU A 146 8.57 7.12 -0.95
CA GLU A 146 8.17 8.44 -1.43
C GLU A 146 8.21 8.45 -2.95
N GLU A 147 7.48 9.36 -3.59
CA GLU A 147 7.34 9.32 -5.03
C GLU A 147 7.48 10.70 -5.68
N VAL A 148 8.02 10.71 -6.88
CA VAL A 148 7.88 11.83 -7.82
C VAL A 148 7.12 11.31 -9.03
N SER A 149 6.12 12.06 -9.49
CA SER A 149 5.44 11.73 -10.73
C SER A 149 5.96 12.56 -11.89
N VAL A 150 5.95 11.97 -13.08
CA VAL A 150 6.30 12.67 -14.31
C VAL A 150 5.14 12.70 -15.30
N CYS A 151 5.15 13.69 -16.17
CA CYS A 151 4.33 13.74 -17.36
C CYS A 151 5.24 13.48 -18.56
N VAL A 152 4.93 12.45 -19.34
CA VAL A 152 5.73 12.05 -20.51
C VAL A 152 4.90 12.02 -21.78
N VAL A 153 5.55 12.25 -22.91
CA VAL A 153 4.98 12.06 -24.23
C VAL A 153 5.92 11.20 -25.08
N ARG A 154 5.37 10.52 -26.08
CA ARG A 154 6.17 9.80 -27.08
C ARG A 154 7.10 10.76 -27.82
N SER A 155 8.27 10.29 -28.18
CA SER A 155 9.27 11.12 -28.89
C SER A 155 8.84 11.56 -30.31
N ASP A 156 7.86 10.91 -30.91
CA ASP A 156 7.25 11.32 -32.18
C ASP A 156 6.06 12.29 -32.01
N SER A 157 5.63 12.61 -30.78
CA SER A 157 4.64 13.65 -30.52
C SER A 157 5.14 15.03 -31.02
N PRO A 158 4.27 15.90 -31.54
CA PRO A 158 4.64 17.27 -31.89
C PRO A 158 4.99 18.13 -30.64
N VAL A 159 4.54 17.72 -29.46
CA VAL A 159 4.84 18.36 -28.18
C VAL A 159 6.14 17.80 -27.63
N LYS A 160 7.11 18.67 -27.34
CA LYS A 160 8.44 18.30 -26.82
C LYS A 160 8.74 18.95 -25.47
N THR A 161 8.08 20.04 -25.17
CA THR A 161 8.28 20.83 -23.95
C THR A 161 6.96 21.02 -23.22
N PHE A 162 7.03 21.49 -21.99
CA PHE A 162 5.83 21.86 -21.23
C PHE A 162 5.09 23.03 -21.90
N GLU A 163 5.83 24.00 -22.44
CA GLU A 163 5.30 25.16 -23.16
C GLU A 163 4.59 24.77 -24.46
N ASP A 164 5.01 23.69 -25.13
CA ASP A 164 4.28 23.16 -26.28
C ASP A 164 2.93 22.57 -25.84
N ALA A 165 2.88 21.88 -24.68
CA ALA A 165 1.63 21.36 -24.12
C ALA A 165 0.64 22.47 -23.71
N GLN A 166 1.12 23.69 -23.45
CA GLN A 166 0.24 24.86 -23.26
C GLN A 166 -0.36 25.38 -24.56
N LYS A 167 0.29 25.13 -25.70
CA LYS A 167 -0.13 25.65 -27.03
C LYS A 167 -0.91 24.61 -27.82
N GLN A 168 -0.53 23.34 -27.75
CA GLN A 168 -1.05 22.25 -28.56
C GLN A 168 -1.73 21.18 -27.70
N THR A 169 -2.76 20.56 -28.24
CA THR A 169 -3.45 19.45 -27.59
C THR A 169 -2.59 18.18 -27.61
N VAL A 170 -2.54 17.50 -26.46
CA VAL A 170 -1.85 16.23 -26.28
C VAL A 170 -2.81 15.21 -25.69
N THR A 171 -3.03 14.12 -26.40
CA THR A 171 -3.86 13.02 -25.92
C THR A 171 -3.07 12.20 -24.90
N VAL A 172 -3.58 12.07 -23.66
CA VAL A 172 -2.96 11.32 -22.57
C VAL A 172 -3.90 10.26 -22.01
N GLY A 173 -3.36 9.08 -21.74
CA GLY A 173 -4.13 7.97 -21.15
C GLY A 173 -4.17 8.05 -19.62
N ALA A 174 -5.33 7.66 -19.04
CA ALA A 174 -5.56 7.66 -17.60
C ALA A 174 -6.38 6.45 -17.14
N THR A 175 -6.09 5.97 -15.92
CA THR A 175 -6.78 4.82 -15.31
C THR A 175 -8.11 5.21 -14.65
N GLY A 176 -8.19 6.43 -14.18
CA GLY A 176 -9.41 6.99 -13.59
C GLY A 176 -9.35 8.51 -13.50
N PRO A 177 -10.48 9.17 -13.26
CA PRO A 177 -10.49 10.63 -13.16
C PRO A 177 -9.79 11.15 -11.90
N ASN A 178 -9.78 10.38 -10.83
CA ASN A 178 -9.42 10.83 -9.47
C ASN A 178 -8.07 10.33 -8.99
N ASP A 179 -7.43 9.44 -9.74
CA ASP A 179 -6.05 9.03 -9.49
C ASP A 179 -5.04 9.99 -10.15
N ASP A 180 -3.76 9.80 -9.89
CA ASP A 180 -2.72 10.68 -10.40
C ASP A 180 -2.72 10.80 -11.93
N THR A 181 -3.09 9.73 -12.65
CA THR A 181 -3.05 9.71 -14.13
C THR A 181 -4.14 10.57 -14.76
N GLY A 182 -5.28 10.73 -14.09
CA GLY A 182 -6.38 11.59 -14.53
C GLY A 182 -6.39 12.94 -13.84
N PHE A 183 -6.11 12.97 -12.54
CA PHE A 183 -6.18 14.21 -11.76
C PHE A 183 -5.06 15.19 -12.09
N PHE A 184 -3.82 14.74 -12.19
CA PHE A 184 -2.69 15.64 -12.47
C PHE A 184 -2.78 16.36 -13.82
N PRO A 185 -3.11 15.73 -14.97
CA PRO A 185 -3.27 16.50 -16.20
C PRO A 185 -4.43 17.51 -16.12
N ARG A 186 -5.52 17.24 -15.36
CA ARG A 186 -6.58 18.24 -15.13
C ARG A 186 -6.08 19.41 -14.30
N VAL A 187 -5.30 19.15 -13.26
CA VAL A 187 -4.63 20.18 -12.46
C VAL A 187 -3.74 21.06 -13.35
N LEU A 188 -2.94 20.45 -14.21
CA LEU A 188 -2.05 21.18 -15.14
C LEU A 188 -2.84 21.98 -16.17
N ASN A 189 -3.94 21.44 -16.69
CA ASN A 189 -4.82 22.19 -17.61
C ASN A 189 -5.39 23.44 -16.93
N THR A 190 -5.85 23.30 -15.69
CA THR A 190 -6.50 24.40 -14.96
C THR A 190 -5.51 25.42 -14.44
N LEU A 191 -4.40 24.99 -13.81
CA LEU A 191 -3.49 25.89 -13.10
C LEU A 191 -2.30 26.37 -13.93
N ALA A 192 -1.89 25.56 -14.93
CA ALA A 192 -0.73 25.86 -15.76
C ALA A 192 -1.08 26.07 -17.25
N GLY A 193 -2.36 25.98 -17.63
CA GLY A 193 -2.84 26.28 -18.97
C GLY A 193 -2.44 25.25 -20.04
N THR A 194 -2.12 24.03 -19.66
CA THR A 194 -1.85 22.95 -20.62
C THR A 194 -3.14 22.49 -21.34
N LYS A 195 -2.99 21.76 -22.43
CA LYS A 195 -4.11 21.27 -23.26
C LYS A 195 -4.10 19.75 -23.35
N PHE A 196 -3.99 19.07 -22.20
CA PHE A 196 -4.08 17.62 -22.16
C PHE A 196 -5.52 17.16 -22.42
N ASP A 197 -5.70 16.30 -23.43
CA ASP A 197 -6.95 15.62 -23.77
C ASP A 197 -6.91 14.23 -23.15
N LEU A 198 -7.73 13.99 -22.11
CA LEU A 198 -7.69 12.77 -21.31
C LEU A 198 -8.54 11.67 -21.93
N LYS A 199 -7.93 10.50 -22.14
CA LYS A 199 -8.62 9.24 -22.45
C LYS A 199 -8.61 8.38 -21.17
N ILE A 200 -9.74 8.33 -20.49
CA ILE A 200 -9.93 7.68 -19.19
C ILE A 200 -10.51 6.27 -19.37
N GLY A 201 -10.20 5.35 -18.44
CA GLY A 201 -10.80 4.01 -18.41
C GLY A 201 -9.82 2.86 -18.66
N TYR A 202 -8.54 3.14 -18.76
CA TYR A 202 -7.53 2.08 -18.82
C TYR A 202 -7.50 1.32 -17.47
N PRO A 203 -7.49 -0.04 -17.45
CA PRO A 203 -7.55 -0.82 -16.22
C PRO A 203 -6.34 -0.60 -15.30
N GLY A 204 -5.17 -0.31 -15.88
CA GLY A 204 -3.95 -0.06 -15.13
C GLY A 204 -2.94 0.80 -15.88
N GLY A 205 -1.91 1.22 -15.15
CA GLY A 205 -0.87 2.05 -15.74
C GLY A 205 -0.12 1.38 -16.88
N ASN A 206 0.04 0.05 -16.86
CA ASN A 206 0.70 -0.67 -17.94
C ASN A 206 -0.15 -0.68 -19.20
N ASP A 207 -1.48 -0.71 -19.09
CA ASP A 207 -2.40 -0.65 -20.23
C ASP A 207 -2.31 0.70 -20.94
N VAL A 208 -2.08 1.80 -20.22
CA VAL A 208 -1.78 3.11 -20.81
C VAL A 208 -0.46 3.06 -21.58
N LEU A 209 0.58 2.40 -21.08
CA LEU A 209 1.85 2.29 -21.79
C LEU A 209 1.71 1.48 -23.07
N LEU A 210 0.93 0.40 -23.06
CA LEU A 210 0.60 -0.37 -24.28
C LEU A 210 -0.19 0.48 -25.29
N ALA A 211 -1.13 1.31 -24.82
CA ALA A 211 -1.84 2.26 -25.69
C ALA A 211 -0.90 3.31 -26.30
N MET A 212 0.12 3.76 -25.56
CA MET A 212 1.18 4.62 -26.12
C MET A 212 1.98 3.88 -27.19
N GLU A 213 2.37 2.62 -26.95
CA GLU A 213 3.10 1.80 -27.94
C GLU A 213 2.30 1.61 -29.23
N ARG A 214 0.97 1.45 -29.13
CA ARG A 214 0.06 1.32 -30.29
C ARG A 214 -0.32 2.65 -30.95
N GLY A 215 0.07 3.78 -30.35
CA GLY A 215 -0.25 5.11 -30.86
C GLY A 215 -1.67 5.60 -30.57
N GLU A 216 -2.42 4.93 -29.69
CA GLU A 216 -3.77 5.33 -29.29
C GLU A 216 -3.77 6.63 -28.47
N VAL A 217 -2.74 6.83 -27.65
CA VAL A 217 -2.48 8.05 -26.91
C VAL A 217 -1.03 8.50 -27.08
N GLN A 218 -0.81 9.81 -26.99
CA GLN A 218 0.51 10.39 -27.18
C GLN A 218 1.36 10.37 -25.91
N GLY A 219 0.73 10.33 -24.74
CA GLY A 219 1.45 10.45 -23.49
C GLY A 219 0.69 9.95 -22.29
N ARG A 220 1.34 10.13 -21.14
CA ARG A 220 0.81 9.80 -19.81
C ARG A 220 1.35 10.78 -18.79
N CYS A 221 0.46 11.36 -17.98
CA CYS A 221 0.85 12.12 -16.80
C CYS A 221 0.62 11.27 -15.52
N GLY A 222 1.13 11.73 -14.38
CA GLY A 222 0.98 11.01 -13.12
C GLY A 222 1.71 9.67 -13.09
N TRP A 223 2.71 9.48 -13.92
CA TRP A 223 3.50 8.26 -13.93
C TRP A 223 4.60 8.35 -12.88
N SER A 224 4.53 7.48 -11.89
CA SER A 224 5.53 7.36 -10.83
C SER A 224 6.92 7.12 -11.40
N TRP A 225 7.91 7.92 -10.98
CA TRP A 225 9.28 7.76 -11.43
C TRP A 225 9.85 6.38 -11.11
N SER A 226 9.59 5.89 -9.90
CA SER A 226 9.94 4.53 -9.50
C SER A 226 9.42 3.46 -10.48
N SER A 227 8.22 3.67 -11.05
CA SER A 227 7.66 2.77 -12.06
C SER A 227 8.30 2.96 -13.44
N VAL A 228 8.69 4.19 -13.81
CA VAL A 228 9.46 4.42 -15.05
C VAL A 228 10.73 3.60 -15.02
N VAL A 229 11.50 3.70 -13.94
CA VAL A 229 12.80 3.02 -13.77
C VAL A 229 12.65 1.51 -13.67
N SER A 230 11.66 1.03 -12.90
CA SER A 230 11.51 -0.41 -12.67
C SER A 230 10.83 -1.18 -13.81
N THR A 231 9.99 -0.50 -14.64
CA THR A 231 9.19 -1.21 -15.66
C THR A 231 9.48 -0.81 -17.09
N ARG A 232 10.04 0.38 -17.36
CA ARG A 232 10.25 0.93 -18.71
C ARG A 232 11.54 1.77 -18.84
N LYS A 233 12.58 1.43 -18.07
CA LYS A 233 13.87 2.14 -18.13
C LYS A 233 14.39 2.26 -19.56
N GLN A 234 14.20 1.23 -20.39
CA GLN A 234 14.60 1.24 -21.80
C GLN A 234 13.97 2.37 -22.61
N TRP A 235 12.80 2.90 -22.23
CA TRP A 235 12.19 4.04 -22.91
C TRP A 235 12.97 5.34 -22.68
N LEU A 236 13.64 5.46 -21.53
CA LEU A 236 14.56 6.56 -21.26
C LEU A 236 15.86 6.38 -22.05
N ASP A 237 16.44 5.17 -22.00
CA ASP A 237 17.72 4.85 -22.63
C ASP A 237 17.64 5.01 -24.17
N THR A 238 16.50 4.65 -24.79
CA THR A 238 16.26 4.79 -26.24
C THR A 238 15.62 6.11 -26.64
N LYS A 239 15.36 7.00 -25.68
CA LYS A 239 14.63 8.26 -25.88
C LYS A 239 13.27 8.07 -26.57
N TYR A 240 12.59 6.95 -26.25
CA TYR A 240 11.24 6.68 -26.76
C TYR A 240 10.20 7.68 -26.23
N VAL A 241 10.45 8.22 -25.02
CA VAL A 241 9.63 9.27 -24.41
C VAL A 241 10.45 10.51 -24.10
N THR A 242 9.75 11.65 -24.07
CA THR A 242 10.23 12.94 -23.56
C THR A 242 9.51 13.24 -22.26
N ILE A 243 10.23 13.62 -21.21
CA ILE A 243 9.66 14.04 -19.92
C ILE A 243 9.36 15.52 -19.99
N LEU A 244 8.09 15.91 -19.87
CA LEU A 244 7.67 17.30 -19.97
C LEU A 244 7.82 18.06 -18.65
N THR A 245 7.56 17.38 -17.52
CA THR A 245 7.62 18.01 -16.19
C THR A 245 7.65 16.96 -15.08
N GLN A 246 8.14 17.37 -13.92
CA GLN A 246 8.04 16.64 -12.66
C GLN A 246 6.89 17.22 -11.82
N MET A 247 6.02 16.36 -11.33
CA MET A 247 4.88 16.71 -10.47
C MET A 247 5.23 16.36 -9.03
N SER A 248 5.96 17.25 -8.39
CA SER A 248 6.43 17.18 -7.01
C SER A 248 6.83 18.57 -6.53
N LEU A 249 7.12 18.73 -5.25
CA LEU A 249 7.62 19.98 -4.67
C LEU A 249 9.12 20.17 -4.92
N ASN A 250 9.87 19.07 -5.01
CA ASN A 250 11.31 19.05 -5.22
C ASN A 250 11.67 18.19 -6.43
N LYS A 251 12.77 18.56 -7.11
CA LYS A 251 13.31 17.77 -8.22
C LYS A 251 13.86 16.43 -7.71
N HIS A 252 13.57 15.36 -8.45
CA HIS A 252 14.20 14.07 -8.22
C HIS A 252 15.66 14.09 -8.73
N PRO A 253 16.63 13.57 -7.97
CA PRO A 253 18.05 13.64 -8.35
C PRO A 253 18.37 12.92 -9.66
N ASP A 254 17.69 11.82 -9.96
CA ASP A 254 17.94 10.98 -11.15
C ASP A 254 17.15 11.42 -12.39
N ILE A 255 16.27 12.42 -12.27
CA ILE A 255 15.60 13.02 -13.43
C ILE A 255 16.47 14.15 -13.96
N PRO A 256 16.67 14.26 -15.29
CA PRO A 256 17.50 15.30 -15.88
C PRO A 256 17.16 16.70 -15.35
N LYS A 257 18.18 17.47 -14.98
CA LYS A 257 18.01 18.77 -14.28
C LYS A 257 17.23 19.79 -15.08
N GLU A 258 17.26 19.68 -16.43
CA GLU A 258 16.51 20.53 -17.35
C GLU A 258 15.00 20.27 -17.30
N VAL A 259 14.55 19.09 -16.83
CA VAL A 259 13.11 18.82 -16.69
C VAL A 259 12.54 19.70 -15.59
N PRO A 260 11.58 20.59 -15.92
CA PRO A 260 11.03 21.54 -14.95
C PRO A 260 10.11 20.90 -13.94
N LEU A 261 9.94 21.58 -12.79
CA LEU A 261 8.85 21.30 -11.86
C LEU A 261 7.55 21.95 -12.36
N ALA A 262 6.43 21.25 -12.23
CA ALA A 262 5.11 21.79 -12.56
C ALA A 262 4.79 23.10 -11.81
N THR A 263 5.29 23.26 -10.60
CA THR A 263 5.14 24.47 -9.77
C THR A 263 5.71 25.73 -10.41
N GLN A 264 6.67 25.61 -11.34
CA GLN A 264 7.28 26.76 -12.04
C GLN A 264 6.33 27.44 -13.04
N TYR A 265 5.30 26.70 -13.51
CA TYR A 265 4.32 27.18 -14.47
C TYR A 265 3.03 27.73 -13.84
N VAL A 266 2.87 27.58 -12.54
CA VAL A 266 1.73 28.14 -11.79
C VAL A 266 2.15 29.46 -11.20
N LYS A 267 1.46 30.57 -11.61
CA LYS A 267 1.83 31.93 -11.25
C LYS A 267 1.13 32.40 -9.98
N ASP A 268 -0.15 32.08 -9.82
CA ASP A 268 -0.95 32.50 -8.67
C ASP A 268 -0.45 31.84 -7.37
N PRO A 269 -0.16 32.62 -6.31
CA PRO A 269 0.32 32.08 -5.05
C PRO A 269 -0.66 31.11 -4.38
N ASN A 270 -1.97 31.33 -4.50
CA ASN A 270 -2.98 30.43 -3.92
C ASN A 270 -3.02 29.12 -4.68
N ASP A 271 -2.89 29.14 -6.02
CA ASP A 271 -2.81 27.94 -6.84
C ASP A 271 -1.50 27.15 -6.57
N LYS A 272 -0.42 27.83 -6.17
CA LYS A 272 0.79 27.14 -5.66
C LYS A 272 0.52 26.37 -4.37
N LEU A 273 -0.22 26.98 -3.43
CA LEU A 273 -0.63 26.27 -2.21
C LEU A 273 -1.50 25.04 -2.52
N ILE A 274 -2.34 25.10 -3.56
CA ILE A 274 -3.09 23.96 -4.06
C ILE A 274 -2.15 22.84 -4.51
N LEU A 275 -1.09 23.16 -5.26
CA LEU A 275 -0.10 22.16 -5.67
C LEU A 275 0.63 21.54 -4.48
N GLU A 276 0.91 22.30 -3.42
CA GLU A 276 1.51 21.76 -2.19
C GLU A 276 0.59 20.73 -1.53
N VAL A 277 -0.70 21.02 -1.46
CA VAL A 277 -1.71 20.07 -0.94
C VAL A 277 -1.75 18.82 -1.81
N ILE A 278 -1.86 18.97 -3.13
CA ILE A 278 -1.93 17.85 -4.08
C ILE A 278 -0.65 16.99 -4.00
N PHE A 279 0.52 17.60 -3.90
CA PHE A 279 1.78 16.84 -3.87
C PHE A 279 2.11 16.26 -2.49
N ALA A 280 1.37 16.60 -1.43
CA ALA A 280 1.53 15.96 -0.12
C ALA A 280 1.37 14.43 -0.18
N ARG A 281 0.49 13.92 -1.08
CA ARG A 281 0.29 12.48 -1.31
C ARG A 281 1.55 11.76 -1.80
N GLN A 282 2.51 12.48 -2.39
CA GLN A 282 3.77 11.88 -2.88
C GLN A 282 4.60 11.28 -1.73
N ALA A 283 4.43 11.79 -0.52
CA ALA A 283 5.08 11.24 0.67
C ALA A 283 4.66 9.79 1.01
N ILE A 284 3.55 9.30 0.44
CA ILE A 284 3.05 7.93 0.62
C ILE A 284 2.91 7.26 -0.75
N GLY A 285 4.00 7.09 -1.48
CA GLY A 285 4.02 6.67 -2.87
C GLY A 285 3.40 5.29 -3.14
N ARG A 286 3.54 4.35 -2.19
CA ARG A 286 2.97 3.00 -2.25
C ARG A 286 2.32 2.65 -0.91
N PRO A 287 1.13 3.22 -0.61
CA PRO A 287 0.45 3.00 0.67
C PRO A 287 -0.17 1.61 0.75
N TYR A 288 -0.18 1.07 1.96
CA TYR A 288 -0.89 -0.17 2.31
C TYR A 288 -1.81 0.08 3.49
N ALA A 289 -3.04 -0.41 3.38
CA ALA A 289 -4.01 -0.35 4.45
C ALA A 289 -4.88 -1.61 4.51
N ALA A 290 -5.38 -1.90 5.71
CA ALA A 290 -6.30 -2.96 5.99
C ALA A 290 -7.69 -2.39 6.39
N PRO A 291 -8.78 -3.20 6.31
CA PRO A 291 -10.11 -2.75 6.65
C PRO A 291 -10.22 -2.28 8.11
N PRO A 292 -11.19 -1.40 8.44
CA PRO A 292 -11.50 -1.07 9.83
C PRO A 292 -12.09 -2.28 10.56
N GLY A 293 -11.98 -2.29 11.91
CA GLY A 293 -12.60 -3.31 12.76
C GLY A 293 -11.81 -4.63 12.89
N ILE A 294 -10.56 -4.68 12.42
CA ILE A 294 -9.64 -5.79 12.73
C ILE A 294 -9.22 -5.71 14.20
N PRO A 295 -9.08 -6.84 14.94
CA PRO A 295 -8.51 -6.86 16.27
C PRO A 295 -7.14 -6.16 16.33
N ALA A 296 -6.95 -5.30 17.34
CA ALA A 296 -5.80 -4.40 17.45
C ALA A 296 -4.45 -5.13 17.42
N GLU A 297 -4.38 -6.30 18.05
CA GLU A 297 -3.18 -7.14 18.09
C GLU A 297 -2.79 -7.67 16.69
N ARG A 298 -3.77 -7.92 15.81
CA ARG A 298 -3.50 -8.35 14.44
C ARG A 298 -3.11 -7.18 13.54
N VAL A 299 -3.72 -6.01 13.74
CA VAL A 299 -3.28 -4.77 13.07
C VAL A 299 -1.83 -4.50 13.40
N LYS A 300 -1.49 -4.53 14.69
CA LYS A 300 -0.10 -4.35 15.14
C LYS A 300 0.85 -5.38 14.52
N ALA A 301 0.45 -6.64 14.47
CA ALA A 301 1.27 -7.70 13.86
C ALA A 301 1.55 -7.44 12.38
N LEU A 302 0.57 -6.95 11.61
CA LEU A 302 0.77 -6.58 10.21
C LEU A 302 1.68 -5.36 10.06
N GLN A 303 1.53 -4.34 10.92
CA GLN A 303 2.39 -3.14 10.94
C GLN A 303 3.84 -3.50 11.29
N ASP A 304 4.04 -4.31 12.34
CA ASP A 304 5.37 -4.77 12.76
C ASP A 304 6.03 -5.65 11.67
N ALA A 305 5.24 -6.51 11.01
CA ALA A 305 5.73 -7.35 9.92
C ALA A 305 6.14 -6.50 8.71
N PHE A 306 5.37 -5.49 8.35
CA PHE A 306 5.71 -4.55 7.29
C PHE A 306 7.00 -3.80 7.60
N GLU A 307 7.13 -3.28 8.84
CA GLU A 307 8.33 -2.57 9.27
C GLU A 307 9.57 -3.46 9.28
N LYS A 308 9.46 -4.70 9.74
CA LYS A 308 10.55 -5.69 9.68
C LYS A 308 10.90 -6.04 8.23
N THR A 309 9.91 -6.10 7.34
CA THR A 309 10.13 -6.49 5.95
C THR A 309 10.96 -5.45 5.19
N TYR A 310 10.65 -4.16 5.28
CA TYR A 310 11.44 -3.16 4.55
C TYR A 310 12.85 -2.92 5.14
N LYS A 311 13.13 -3.46 6.33
CA LYS A 311 14.46 -3.49 6.94
C LYS A 311 15.21 -4.80 6.69
N ASP A 312 14.57 -5.81 6.10
CA ASP A 312 15.14 -7.13 5.84
C ASP A 312 16.14 -7.07 4.66
N PRO A 313 17.40 -7.46 4.84
CA PRO A 313 18.38 -7.44 3.77
C PRO A 313 17.97 -8.22 2.51
N ALA A 314 17.23 -9.33 2.66
CA ALA A 314 16.76 -10.11 1.52
C ALA A 314 15.67 -9.38 0.72
N PHE A 315 14.77 -8.66 1.40
CA PHE A 315 13.80 -7.80 0.74
C PHE A 315 14.48 -6.64 0.02
N ILE A 316 15.43 -5.96 0.68
CA ILE A 316 16.18 -4.85 0.09
C ILE A 316 16.93 -5.31 -1.17
N ALA A 317 17.60 -6.46 -1.13
CA ALA A 317 18.31 -7.00 -2.28
C ALA A 317 17.38 -7.32 -3.47
N ASP A 318 16.20 -7.87 -3.21
CA ASP A 318 15.20 -8.15 -4.27
C ASP A 318 14.60 -6.86 -4.83
N ALA A 319 14.33 -5.85 -3.98
CA ALA A 319 13.87 -4.54 -4.40
C ALA A 319 14.91 -3.82 -5.28
N ASP A 320 16.19 -3.85 -4.90
CA ASP A 320 17.30 -3.29 -5.68
C ASP A 320 17.44 -3.97 -7.03
N LYS A 321 17.36 -5.31 -7.06
CA LYS A 321 17.36 -6.10 -8.29
C LYS A 321 16.20 -5.73 -9.21
N ALA A 322 15.02 -5.47 -8.63
CA ALA A 322 13.84 -5.03 -9.35
C ALA A 322 13.85 -3.53 -9.68
N LYS A 323 14.90 -2.78 -9.32
CA LYS A 323 15.00 -1.32 -9.49
C LYS A 323 13.86 -0.55 -8.83
N GLN A 324 13.40 -1.03 -7.69
CA GLN A 324 12.37 -0.38 -6.89
C GLN A 324 13.02 0.57 -5.87
N GLU A 325 12.65 1.83 -5.93
CA GLU A 325 13.08 2.81 -4.94
C GLU A 325 12.40 2.58 -3.60
N MET A 326 13.17 2.56 -2.51
CA MET A 326 12.67 2.31 -1.17
C MET A 326 12.96 3.48 -0.24
N ASN A 327 11.91 4.24 0.08
CA ASN A 327 11.88 5.28 1.12
C ASN A 327 10.68 5.02 2.01
N ALA A 328 10.70 3.88 2.71
CA ALA A 328 9.55 3.36 3.42
C ALA A 328 9.13 4.26 4.60
N ARG A 329 7.82 4.34 4.82
CA ARG A 329 7.20 4.97 5.97
C ARG A 329 6.38 3.95 6.75
N ASN A 330 6.47 4.00 8.08
CA ASN A 330 5.66 3.17 8.95
C ASN A 330 4.20 3.66 9.03
N ALA A 331 3.37 2.91 9.74
CA ALA A 331 1.94 3.22 9.88
C ALA A 331 1.67 4.60 10.50
N VAL A 332 2.48 5.01 11.48
CA VAL A 332 2.33 6.29 12.18
C VAL A 332 2.63 7.44 11.23
N GLU A 333 3.70 7.35 10.47
CA GLU A 333 4.09 8.37 9.49
C GLU A 333 3.07 8.50 8.36
N VAL A 334 2.53 7.36 7.87
CA VAL A 334 1.43 7.39 6.89
C VAL A 334 0.20 8.07 7.47
N ARG A 335 -0.17 7.75 8.72
CA ARG A 335 -1.31 8.38 9.40
C ARG A 335 -1.14 9.90 9.51
N GLN A 336 0.06 10.39 9.81
CA GLN A 336 0.34 11.83 9.86
C GLN A 336 0.10 12.51 8.51
N VAL A 337 0.48 11.87 7.39
CA VAL A 337 0.18 12.39 6.04
C VAL A 337 -1.32 12.43 5.79
N ILE A 338 -2.05 11.38 6.16
CA ILE A 338 -3.52 11.34 6.03
C ILE A 338 -4.17 12.45 6.85
N ASP A 339 -3.79 12.61 8.12
CA ASP A 339 -4.34 13.65 8.99
C ASP A 339 -4.01 15.06 8.45
N LYS A 340 -2.82 15.26 7.85
CA LYS A 340 -2.46 16.50 7.16
C LYS A 340 -3.37 16.77 5.95
N ILE A 341 -3.67 15.76 5.12
CA ILE A 341 -4.60 15.90 3.99
C ILE A 341 -5.97 16.35 4.50
N PHE A 342 -6.49 15.72 5.54
CA PHE A 342 -7.81 16.07 6.11
C PHE A 342 -7.83 17.37 6.94
N SER A 343 -6.68 17.96 7.24
CA SER A 343 -6.56 19.30 7.84
C SER A 343 -6.59 20.44 6.81
N THR A 344 -6.72 20.12 5.52
CA THR A 344 -6.79 21.11 4.43
C THR A 344 -7.95 22.07 4.65
N PRO A 345 -7.73 23.40 4.63
CA PRO A 345 -8.79 24.39 4.82
C PRO A 345 -9.93 24.24 3.80
N ALA A 346 -11.17 24.49 4.22
CA ALA A 346 -12.36 24.33 3.38
C ALA A 346 -12.29 25.16 2.08
N THR A 347 -11.65 26.32 2.11
CA THR A 347 -11.44 27.17 0.92
C THR A 347 -10.54 26.49 -0.13
N LEU A 348 -9.50 25.80 0.30
CA LEU A 348 -8.63 25.02 -0.58
C LEU A 348 -9.33 23.76 -1.07
N VAL A 349 -10.14 23.10 -0.22
CA VAL A 349 -10.97 21.95 -0.65
C VAL A 349 -11.97 22.38 -1.73
N ALA A 350 -12.63 23.52 -1.59
CA ALA A 350 -13.52 24.05 -2.62
C ALA A 350 -12.78 24.30 -3.94
N ARG A 351 -11.57 24.83 -3.90
CA ARG A 351 -10.73 25.03 -5.08
C ARG A 351 -10.31 23.70 -5.72
N LEU A 352 -9.96 22.70 -4.91
CA LEU A 352 -9.66 21.34 -5.39
C LEU A 352 -10.85 20.70 -6.12
N LYS A 353 -12.09 20.89 -5.62
CA LYS A 353 -13.31 20.44 -6.29
C LYS A 353 -13.48 21.09 -7.67
N GLN A 354 -13.33 22.42 -7.76
CA GLN A 354 -13.40 23.13 -9.04
C GLN A 354 -12.37 22.59 -10.06
N ILE A 355 -11.15 22.30 -9.63
CA ILE A 355 -10.09 21.72 -10.49
C ILE A 355 -10.47 20.30 -10.92
N ALA A 356 -11.11 19.52 -10.05
CA ALA A 356 -11.61 18.19 -10.36
C ALA A 356 -12.79 18.21 -11.36
N GLY A 357 -13.41 19.36 -11.58
CA GLY A 357 -14.59 19.51 -12.46
C GLY A 357 -15.90 19.18 -11.75
N GLU A 358 -15.95 19.39 -10.44
CA GLU A 358 -17.11 19.16 -9.56
C GLU A 358 -17.70 20.49 -9.06
#